data_be614fc9872d8bb8524b5915b0c83eb9
#
_entry.id   be614fc9872d8bb8524b5915b0c83eb9
#
_cell.length_a   1.000
_cell.length_b   1.000
_cell.length_c   1.000
_cell.angle_alpha   90.00
_cell.angle_beta   90.00
_cell.angle_gamma   90.00
#
_symmetry.space_group_name_H-M   'P 1'
#
loop_
_entity.id
_entity.type
_entity.pdbx_description
1 polymer ?
#
loop_
_entity_poly.entity_id
_entity_poly.type
_entity_poly.pdbx_seq_one_letter_code
_entity_poly.pdbx_strand_id
1 'polypeptide(L)'
;MKNHRYKLVLLAVCLLFAASAFGQHTVVKTNALYWATTTPNLALETKIGRKWTAELSAGYNPFTFSDNKKLRHIAVQPEARYWLCSPYAGHFFGMHLVYSHYNIGGIKLPLGIFKDLRNYRYQGDLGALGFGYGYSWMLPGNHWSIEAEVEVGVGITKYEKYECATCGSKVGSDTKTLFMPTKAAISLVYNIK
;
A
#
# COMPACT_ATOMS: atom_id res chain seq x y z
N MET A 1 9.13 29.81 12.79
CA MET A 1 10.42 29.50 12.13
C MET A 1 11.05 28.17 12.53
N LYS A 2 10.81 27.57 13.70
CA LYS A 2 11.39 26.27 14.11
C LYS A 2 10.95 25.06 13.24
N ASN A 3 9.70 25.02 12.75
CA ASN A 3 9.14 23.87 12.03
C ASN A 3 9.72 23.64 10.61
N HIS A 4 10.28 24.64 9.94
CA HIS A 4 10.85 24.46 8.60
C HIS A 4 12.22 23.76 8.64
N ARG A 5 13.01 23.98 9.68
CA ARG A 5 14.34 23.35 9.80
C ARG A 5 14.26 21.83 9.98
N TYR A 6 13.30 21.34 10.78
CA TYR A 6 13.10 19.89 10.94
C TYR A 6 12.60 19.23 9.65
N LYS A 7 11.75 19.90 8.90
CA LYS A 7 11.27 19.40 7.57
C LYS A 7 12.42 19.32 6.57
N LEU A 8 13.32 20.30 6.55
CA LEU A 8 14.50 20.30 5.69
C LEU A 8 15.51 19.23 6.10
N VAL A 9 15.73 19.03 7.40
CA VAL A 9 16.62 17.97 7.92
C VAL A 9 16.03 16.61 7.60
N LEU A 10 14.72 16.40 7.82
CA LEU A 10 14.03 15.15 7.47
C LEU A 10 14.12 14.87 5.97
N LEU A 11 13.89 15.88 5.13
CA LEU A 11 14.03 15.79 3.68
C LEU A 11 15.45 15.44 3.26
N ALA A 12 16.45 16.09 3.86
CA ALA A 12 17.87 15.81 3.59
C ALA A 12 18.28 14.39 4.03
N VAL A 13 17.80 13.93 5.17
CA VAL A 13 17.99 12.56 5.65
C VAL A 13 17.33 11.56 4.70
N CYS A 14 16.11 11.81 4.27
CA CYS A 14 15.42 10.96 3.28
C CYS A 14 16.16 10.94 1.93
N LEU A 15 16.70 12.08 1.48
CA LEU A 15 17.50 12.17 0.26
C LEU A 15 18.85 11.45 0.37
N LEU A 16 19.49 11.48 1.53
CA LEU A 16 20.74 10.74 1.79
C LEU A 16 20.50 9.23 1.82
N PHE A 17 19.40 8.77 2.41
CA PHE A 17 18.99 7.36 2.32
C PHE A 17 18.63 6.94 0.90
N ALA A 18 17.96 7.81 0.13
CA ALA A 18 17.68 7.55 -1.28
C ALA A 18 18.98 7.46 -2.11
N ALA A 19 19.95 8.35 -1.89
CA ALA A 19 21.20 8.34 -2.64
C ALA A 19 22.05 7.08 -2.38
N SER A 20 22.04 6.53 -1.17
CA SER A 20 22.72 5.26 -0.85
C SER A 20 22.01 4.03 -1.43
N ALA A 21 20.72 4.12 -1.75
CA ALA A 21 19.97 3.05 -2.38
C ALA A 21 20.29 2.86 -3.87
N PHE A 22 20.73 3.92 -4.58
CA PHE A 22 21.09 3.84 -6.00
C PHE A 22 22.36 3.03 -6.31
N GLY A 23 23.20 2.72 -5.31
CA GLY A 23 24.37 1.84 -5.46
C GLY A 23 24.06 0.36 -5.25
N GLN A 24 22.84 -0.01 -4.88
CA GLN A 24 22.43 -1.37 -4.60
C GLN A 24 21.39 -1.82 -5.63
N HIS A 25 21.27 -3.14 -5.83
CA HIS A 25 20.21 -3.71 -6.69
C HIS A 25 18.85 -3.15 -6.30
N THR A 26 18.24 -2.39 -7.19
CA THR A 26 16.93 -1.75 -7.01
C THR A 26 15.97 -2.22 -8.09
N VAL A 27 14.74 -2.46 -7.70
CA VAL A 27 13.66 -2.83 -8.61
C VAL A 27 12.49 -1.85 -8.49
N VAL A 28 11.79 -1.66 -9.60
CA VAL A 28 10.53 -0.90 -9.67
C VAL A 28 9.40 -1.89 -9.90
N LYS A 29 8.29 -1.68 -9.21
CA LYS A 29 7.12 -2.58 -9.29
C LYS A 29 5.83 -1.82 -9.49
N THR A 30 4.88 -2.49 -10.12
CA THR A 30 3.49 -2.04 -10.17
C THR A 30 2.55 -3.23 -9.94
N ASN A 31 1.54 -3.04 -9.10
CA ASN A 31 0.57 -4.06 -8.73
C ASN A 31 -0.64 -4.02 -9.67
N ALA A 32 -0.86 -5.10 -10.42
CA ALA A 32 -1.95 -5.24 -11.37
C ALA A 32 -3.34 -5.25 -10.70
N LEU A 33 -3.46 -5.74 -9.45
CA LEU A 33 -4.73 -5.72 -8.72
C LEU A 33 -5.16 -4.30 -8.37
N TYR A 34 -4.22 -3.38 -8.12
CA TYR A 34 -4.52 -1.97 -7.92
C TYR A 34 -5.01 -1.32 -9.22
N TRP A 35 -4.44 -1.67 -10.37
CA TRP A 35 -4.92 -1.22 -11.67
C TRP A 35 -6.33 -1.71 -11.96
N ALA A 36 -6.68 -2.95 -11.56
CA ALA A 36 -8.04 -3.48 -11.69
C ALA A 36 -9.07 -2.67 -10.88
N THR A 37 -8.64 -1.98 -9.82
CA THR A 37 -9.46 -1.04 -9.04
C THR A 37 -9.22 0.42 -9.42
N THR A 38 -8.66 0.67 -10.63
CA THR A 38 -8.34 2.02 -11.13
C THR A 38 -7.44 2.84 -10.21
N THR A 39 -6.54 2.17 -9.48
CA THR A 39 -5.60 2.79 -8.56
C THR A 39 -4.19 2.76 -9.15
N PRO A 40 -3.70 3.84 -9.80
CA PRO A 40 -2.29 3.99 -10.13
C PRO A 40 -1.41 3.75 -8.91
N ASN A 41 -0.36 2.95 -9.11
CA ASN A 41 0.52 2.57 -8.02
C ASN A 41 1.94 2.31 -8.50
N LEU A 42 2.88 2.55 -7.61
CA LEU A 42 4.30 2.32 -7.85
C LEU A 42 4.96 1.85 -6.55
N ALA A 43 5.89 0.92 -6.68
CA ALA A 43 6.76 0.53 -5.57
C ALA A 43 8.23 0.53 -6.02
N LEU A 44 9.08 0.89 -5.07
CA LEU A 44 10.53 0.80 -5.17
C LEU A 44 11.01 -0.16 -4.09
N GLU A 45 11.79 -1.16 -4.49
CA GLU A 45 12.41 -2.07 -3.55
C GLU A 45 13.91 -2.07 -3.75
N THR A 46 14.66 -2.02 -2.66
CA THR A 46 16.13 -2.05 -2.65
C THR A 46 16.66 -3.13 -1.73
N LYS A 47 17.77 -3.73 -2.13
CA LYS A 47 18.49 -4.70 -1.30
C LYS A 47 19.20 -3.99 -0.17
N ILE A 48 18.92 -4.40 1.08
CA ILE A 48 19.52 -3.84 2.30
C ILE A 48 20.43 -4.84 3.04
N GLY A 49 20.44 -6.09 2.60
CA GLY A 49 21.26 -7.14 3.20
C GLY A 49 21.38 -8.38 2.31
N ARG A 50 22.04 -9.42 2.81
CA ARG A 50 22.24 -10.66 2.04
C ARG A 50 20.92 -11.32 1.62
N LYS A 51 19.92 -11.29 2.49
CA LYS A 51 18.58 -11.89 2.31
C LYS A 51 17.46 -10.89 2.60
N TRP A 52 17.79 -9.62 2.77
CA TRP A 52 16.84 -8.59 3.15
C TRP A 52 16.70 -7.53 2.06
N THR A 53 15.48 -7.15 1.81
CA THR A 53 15.12 -5.98 0.99
C THR A 53 14.16 -5.08 1.75
N ALA A 54 14.14 -3.81 1.39
CA ALA A 54 13.15 -2.84 1.84
C ALA A 54 12.37 -2.31 0.65
N GLU A 55 11.05 -2.34 0.74
CA GLU A 55 10.12 -1.82 -0.27
C GLU A 55 9.38 -0.61 0.28
N LEU A 56 9.13 0.35 -0.57
CA LEU A 56 8.16 1.43 -0.34
C LEU A 56 7.20 1.47 -1.50
N SER A 57 5.94 1.18 -1.24
CA SER A 57 4.87 1.28 -2.23
C SER A 57 3.92 2.43 -1.93
N ALA A 58 3.39 3.03 -2.98
CA ALA A 58 2.39 4.08 -2.91
C ALA A 58 1.31 3.85 -3.97
N GLY A 59 0.06 4.07 -3.60
CA GLY A 59 -1.09 4.02 -4.48
C GLY A 59 -1.99 5.24 -4.27
N TYR A 60 -2.57 5.73 -5.36
CA TYR A 60 -3.44 6.91 -5.30
C TYR A 60 -4.64 6.72 -6.21
N ASN A 61 -5.82 6.81 -5.65
CA ASN A 61 -7.08 6.78 -6.39
C ASN A 61 -7.86 8.07 -6.15
N PRO A 62 -7.87 9.01 -7.13
CA PRO A 62 -8.63 10.25 -7.05
C PRO A 62 -10.07 10.11 -7.54
N PHE A 63 -10.47 8.96 -8.09
CA PHE A 63 -11.66 8.85 -8.91
C PHE A 63 -12.95 8.74 -8.10
N THR A 64 -13.97 9.37 -8.65
CA THR A 64 -15.38 9.17 -8.27
C THR A 64 -16.08 8.60 -9.51
N PHE A 65 -16.76 7.48 -9.35
CA PHE A 65 -17.42 6.76 -10.43
C PHE A 65 -18.88 7.18 -10.54
N SER A 66 -19.55 6.76 -11.62
CA SER A 66 -21.00 6.90 -11.80
C SER A 66 -21.76 6.24 -10.63
N ASP A 67 -23.05 6.58 -10.45
CA ASP A 67 -23.93 6.03 -9.42
C ASP A 67 -23.46 6.26 -7.98
N ASN A 68 -22.84 7.42 -7.70
CA ASN A 68 -22.38 7.79 -6.36
C ASN A 68 -21.31 6.84 -5.76
N LYS A 69 -20.62 6.08 -6.60
CA LYS A 69 -19.53 5.21 -6.13
C LYS A 69 -18.25 6.01 -5.96
N LYS A 70 -17.72 6.05 -4.76
CA LYS A 70 -16.43 6.67 -4.41
C LYS A 70 -15.43 5.62 -3.95
N LEU A 71 -14.22 5.68 -4.50
CA LEU A 71 -13.09 4.85 -4.07
C LEU A 71 -11.83 5.70 -3.95
N ARG A 72 -11.97 6.90 -3.39
CA ARG A 72 -10.84 7.82 -3.26
C ARG A 72 -9.96 7.41 -2.08
N HIS A 73 -8.70 7.18 -2.34
CA HIS A 73 -7.73 6.91 -1.29
C HIS A 73 -6.30 7.22 -1.74
N ILE A 74 -5.47 7.47 -0.75
CA ILE A 74 -4.01 7.39 -0.86
C ILE A 74 -3.54 6.34 0.13
N ALA A 75 -2.62 5.51 -0.28
CA ALA A 75 -2.01 4.51 0.58
C ALA A 75 -0.49 4.53 0.42
N VAL A 76 0.24 4.41 1.52
CA VAL A 76 1.69 4.26 1.55
C VAL A 76 2.02 3.07 2.42
N GLN A 77 2.89 2.19 1.93
CA GLN A 77 3.22 0.92 2.57
C GLN A 77 4.73 0.69 2.54
N PRO A 78 5.47 1.04 3.59
CA PRO A 78 6.83 0.55 3.79
C PRO A 78 6.80 -0.91 4.23
N GLU A 79 7.70 -1.73 3.67
CA GLU A 79 7.78 -3.16 3.92
C GLU A 79 9.23 -3.62 4.00
N ALA A 80 9.49 -4.55 4.92
CA ALA A 80 10.74 -5.30 5.00
C ALA A 80 10.48 -6.74 4.57
N ARG A 81 11.32 -7.28 3.68
CA ARG A 81 11.19 -8.63 3.11
C ARG A 81 12.41 -9.48 3.42
N TYR A 82 12.14 -10.69 3.84
CA TYR A 82 13.16 -11.72 4.04
C TYR A 82 13.04 -12.81 2.97
N TRP A 83 14.07 -12.95 2.16
CA TRP A 83 14.15 -13.92 1.06
C TRP A 83 14.77 -15.23 1.52
N LEU A 84 14.14 -16.35 1.18
CA LEU A 84 14.63 -17.66 1.60
C LEU A 84 15.90 -18.06 0.83
N CYS A 85 15.99 -17.71 -0.43
CA CYS A 85 17.15 -17.99 -1.29
C CYS A 85 17.97 -16.71 -1.53
N SER A 86 17.63 -15.95 -2.54
CA SER A 86 18.30 -14.70 -2.92
C SER A 86 17.28 -13.58 -3.09
N PRO A 87 17.64 -12.33 -2.83
CA PRO A 87 16.76 -11.19 -3.11
C PRO A 87 16.23 -11.22 -4.54
N TYR A 88 14.95 -10.89 -4.67
CA TYR A 88 14.17 -10.80 -5.93
C TYR A 88 13.87 -12.13 -6.63
N ALA A 89 14.21 -13.28 -6.04
CA ALA A 89 13.95 -14.59 -6.64
C ALA A 89 13.43 -15.61 -5.62
N GLY A 90 12.32 -16.28 -5.95
CA GLY A 90 11.73 -17.33 -5.16
C GLY A 90 10.87 -16.82 -4.00
N HIS A 91 10.89 -17.55 -2.91
CA HIS A 91 10.03 -17.34 -1.75
C HIS A 91 10.54 -16.22 -0.84
N PHE A 92 9.62 -15.41 -0.31
CA PHE A 92 9.91 -14.41 0.70
C PHE A 92 8.78 -14.27 1.72
N PHE A 93 9.13 -13.77 2.89
CA PHE A 93 8.19 -13.30 3.91
C PHE A 93 8.28 -11.78 3.99
N GLY A 94 7.12 -11.13 4.07
CA GLY A 94 6.98 -9.69 4.21
C GLY A 94 6.44 -9.28 5.58
N MET A 95 6.89 -8.13 6.05
CA MET A 95 6.32 -7.41 7.17
C MET A 95 6.18 -5.96 6.76
N HIS A 96 4.96 -5.43 6.80
CA HIS A 96 4.69 -4.08 6.34
C HIS A 96 3.86 -3.27 7.31
N LEU A 97 4.01 -1.96 7.20
CA LEU A 97 3.08 -0.99 7.75
C LEU A 97 2.21 -0.43 6.63
N VAL A 98 0.97 -0.11 6.93
CA VAL A 98 0.07 0.59 6.02
C VAL A 98 -0.38 1.88 6.65
N TYR A 99 -0.28 2.98 5.91
CA TYR A 99 -1.03 4.18 6.19
C TYR A 99 -1.90 4.50 4.98
N SER A 100 -3.19 4.69 5.21
CA SER A 100 -4.12 5.08 4.16
C SER A 100 -5.11 6.12 4.65
N HIS A 101 -5.25 7.20 3.88
CA HIS A 101 -6.38 8.13 3.99
C HIS A 101 -7.40 7.78 2.91
N TYR A 102 -8.66 7.57 3.32
CA TYR A 102 -9.69 7.09 2.39
C TYR A 102 -10.99 7.87 2.50
N ASN A 103 -11.73 7.93 1.39
CA ASN A 103 -13.09 8.44 1.28
C ASN A 103 -13.85 7.52 0.33
N ILE A 104 -14.57 6.56 0.91
CA ILE A 104 -15.21 5.46 0.20
C ILE A 104 -16.71 5.40 0.49
N GLY A 105 -17.51 5.11 -0.53
CA GLY A 105 -18.96 4.98 -0.41
C GLY A 105 -19.60 4.45 -1.69
N GLY A 106 -20.81 3.92 -1.57
CA GLY A 106 -21.57 3.39 -2.71
C GLY A 106 -21.05 2.08 -3.30
N ILE A 107 -20.09 1.40 -2.64
CA ILE A 107 -19.45 0.18 -3.12
C ILE A 107 -19.69 -1.01 -2.18
N LYS A 108 -19.58 -2.23 -2.72
CA LYS A 108 -19.53 -3.46 -1.91
C LYS A 108 -18.06 -3.89 -1.80
N LEU A 109 -17.53 -3.94 -0.58
CA LEU A 109 -16.25 -4.58 -0.33
C LEU A 109 -16.43 -6.08 -0.06
N PRO A 110 -15.51 -6.93 -0.53
CA PRO A 110 -15.48 -8.32 -0.11
C PRO A 110 -15.25 -8.42 1.40
N LEU A 111 -15.58 -9.57 1.99
CA LEU A 111 -15.39 -9.87 3.43
C LEU A 111 -16.24 -9.05 4.42
N GLY A 112 -17.16 -8.19 3.96
CA GLY A 112 -18.09 -7.47 4.82
C GLY A 112 -17.44 -6.49 5.82
N ILE A 113 -16.25 -5.99 5.51
CA ILE A 113 -15.44 -5.10 6.38
C ILE A 113 -16.23 -3.84 6.77
N PHE A 114 -17.04 -3.31 5.85
CA PHE A 114 -18.03 -2.26 6.12
C PHE A 114 -19.36 -2.67 5.49
N LYS A 115 -20.24 -3.27 6.26
CA LYS A 115 -21.52 -3.82 5.77
C LYS A 115 -22.42 -2.78 5.09
N ASP A 116 -22.32 -1.53 5.52
CA ASP A 116 -23.20 -0.43 5.07
C ASP A 116 -22.57 0.51 4.04
N LEU A 117 -21.42 0.16 3.45
CA LEU A 117 -20.73 0.99 2.44
C LEU A 117 -21.58 1.30 1.21
N ARG A 118 -22.63 0.52 0.98
CA ARG A 118 -23.57 0.75 -0.12
C ARG A 118 -24.43 1.98 0.12
N ASN A 119 -24.81 2.24 1.37
CA ASN A 119 -25.76 3.27 1.76
C ASN A 119 -25.08 4.49 2.40
N TYR A 120 -23.87 4.32 2.90
CA TYR A 120 -23.14 5.33 3.65
C TYR A 120 -21.75 5.58 3.03
N ARG A 121 -21.24 6.77 3.29
CA ARG A 121 -19.87 7.15 2.97
C ARG A 121 -19.02 7.12 4.23
N TYR A 122 -17.85 6.55 4.11
CA TYR A 122 -16.86 6.52 5.18
C TYR A 122 -15.61 7.28 4.74
N GLN A 123 -15.20 8.23 5.55
CA GLN A 123 -13.98 8.99 5.35
C GLN A 123 -13.12 8.87 6.60
N GLY A 124 -11.84 8.57 6.46
CA GLY A 124 -10.99 8.39 7.62
C GLY A 124 -9.57 7.99 7.28
N ASP A 125 -8.87 7.61 8.33
CA ASP A 125 -7.49 7.16 8.28
C ASP A 125 -7.39 5.72 8.78
N LEU A 126 -6.54 4.94 8.13
CA LEU A 126 -6.22 3.57 8.48
C LEU A 126 -4.72 3.46 8.72
N GLY A 127 -4.35 2.96 9.89
CA GLY A 127 -3.00 2.45 10.17
C GLY A 127 -3.07 0.93 10.37
N ALA A 128 -2.19 0.16 9.73
CA ALA A 128 -2.16 -1.28 9.90
C ALA A 128 -0.73 -1.81 9.93
N LEU A 129 -0.57 -2.97 10.59
CA LEU A 129 0.63 -3.80 10.58
C LEU A 129 0.23 -5.16 10.00
N GLY A 130 0.97 -5.65 9.02
CA GLY A 130 0.71 -6.92 8.36
C GLY A 130 1.96 -7.77 8.21
N PHE A 131 1.71 -9.07 8.05
CA PHE A 131 2.69 -10.09 7.73
C PHE A 131 2.16 -10.96 6.62
N GLY A 132 3.05 -11.43 5.77
CA GLY A 132 2.64 -12.28 4.68
C GLY A 132 3.76 -13.02 4.00
N TYR A 133 3.36 -13.61 2.91
CA TYR A 133 4.20 -14.49 2.10
C TYR A 133 4.00 -14.16 0.64
N GLY A 134 5.10 -14.23 -0.10
CA GLY A 134 5.10 -14.04 -1.54
C GLY A 134 6.10 -14.92 -2.26
N TYR A 135 5.96 -14.93 -3.57
CA TYR A 135 6.84 -15.61 -4.49
C TYR A 135 7.13 -14.77 -5.72
N SER A 136 8.37 -14.72 -6.12
CA SER A 136 8.84 -14.01 -7.31
C SER A 136 9.35 -14.98 -8.37
N TRP A 137 8.74 -14.91 -9.56
CA TRP A 137 9.13 -15.67 -10.77
C TRP A 137 9.96 -14.79 -11.68
N MET A 138 11.23 -15.11 -11.84
CA MET A 138 12.11 -14.40 -12.77
C MET A 138 11.78 -14.83 -14.20
N LEU A 139 11.61 -13.86 -15.09
CA LEU A 139 11.35 -14.10 -16.51
C LEU A 139 12.66 -14.20 -17.29
N PRO A 140 12.66 -14.85 -18.48
CA PRO A 140 13.84 -14.90 -19.35
C PRO A 140 14.41 -13.50 -19.62
N GLY A 141 15.73 -13.34 -19.56
CA GLY A 141 16.43 -12.07 -19.76
C GLY A 141 16.75 -11.30 -18.48
N ASN A 142 16.33 -11.78 -17.29
CA ASN A 142 16.69 -11.27 -15.95
C ASN A 142 16.33 -9.80 -15.65
N HIS A 143 15.61 -9.12 -16.54
CA HIS A 143 15.16 -7.74 -16.31
C HIS A 143 13.75 -7.68 -15.75
N TRP A 144 12.94 -8.69 -15.99
CA TRP A 144 11.55 -8.73 -15.58
C TRP A 144 11.26 -9.90 -14.66
N SER A 145 10.40 -9.69 -13.69
CA SER A 145 9.80 -10.76 -12.90
C SER A 145 8.32 -10.48 -12.62
N ILE A 146 7.60 -11.54 -12.33
CA ILE A 146 6.23 -11.48 -11.82
C ILE A 146 6.28 -11.90 -10.36
N GLU A 147 5.55 -11.20 -9.52
CA GLU A 147 5.51 -11.46 -8.09
C GLU A 147 4.07 -11.58 -7.63
N ALA A 148 3.78 -12.59 -6.83
CA ALA A 148 2.51 -12.73 -6.14
C ALA A 148 2.73 -12.69 -4.62
N GLU A 149 1.88 -11.96 -3.91
CA GLU A 149 1.99 -11.73 -2.49
C GLU A 149 0.63 -11.59 -1.83
N VAL A 150 0.50 -12.19 -0.64
CA VAL A 150 -0.69 -12.05 0.21
C VAL A 150 -0.25 -11.83 1.65
N GLU A 151 -0.83 -10.83 2.30
CA GLU A 151 -0.51 -10.47 3.67
C GLU A 151 -1.78 -10.19 4.47
N VAL A 152 -1.74 -10.54 5.75
CA VAL A 152 -2.82 -10.34 6.72
C VAL A 152 -2.29 -9.59 7.93
N GLY A 153 -3.15 -8.88 8.60
CA GLY A 153 -2.71 -8.09 9.74
C GLY A 153 -3.82 -7.44 10.52
N VAL A 154 -3.40 -6.61 11.45
CA VAL A 154 -4.30 -5.84 12.32
C VAL A 154 -4.22 -4.38 11.93
N GLY A 155 -5.37 -3.78 11.68
CA GLY A 155 -5.50 -2.37 11.38
C GLY A 155 -6.40 -1.64 12.38
N ILE A 156 -6.07 -0.39 12.64
CA ILE A 156 -6.88 0.54 13.40
C ILE A 156 -7.34 1.62 12.43
N THR A 157 -8.65 1.79 12.33
CA THR A 157 -9.24 2.85 11.49
C THR A 157 -10.06 3.81 12.33
N LYS A 158 -9.79 5.10 12.15
CA LYS A 158 -10.61 6.19 12.68
C LYS A 158 -11.38 6.81 11.53
N TYR A 159 -12.70 6.79 11.61
CA TYR A 159 -13.55 7.22 10.50
C TYR A 159 -14.73 8.07 10.91
N GLU A 160 -15.21 8.82 9.96
CA GLU A 160 -16.46 9.54 9.98
C GLU A 160 -17.46 8.89 9.03
N LYS A 161 -18.71 8.74 9.47
CA LYS A 161 -19.82 8.18 8.70
C LYS A 161 -20.76 9.28 8.25
N TYR A 162 -21.19 9.24 6.99
CA TYR A 162 -22.10 10.19 6.36
C TYR A 162 -23.29 9.45 5.74
N GLU A 163 -24.48 10.04 5.79
CA GLU A 163 -25.75 9.41 5.36
C GLU A 163 -25.80 9.01 3.88
N CYS A 164 -25.04 9.67 3.05
CA CYS A 164 -25.08 9.49 1.60
C CYS A 164 -23.67 9.37 1.03
N ALA A 165 -23.53 8.65 -0.08
CA ALA A 165 -22.23 8.48 -0.73
C ALA A 165 -21.67 9.78 -1.31
N THR A 166 -22.51 10.76 -1.65
CA THR A 166 -22.08 12.01 -2.30
C THR A 166 -22.28 13.25 -1.44
N CYS A 167 -23.45 13.36 -0.81
CA CYS A 167 -23.87 14.49 0.01
C CYS A 167 -24.52 13.92 1.28
N GLY A 168 -24.60 14.65 2.30
CA GLY A 168 -25.25 14.23 3.56
C GLY A 168 -24.48 14.73 4.76
N SER A 169 -25.21 14.89 5.86
CA SER A 169 -24.66 15.30 7.13
C SER A 169 -23.83 14.16 7.74
N LYS A 170 -22.90 14.54 8.61
CA LYS A 170 -22.14 13.58 9.41
C LYS A 170 -23.09 12.90 10.39
N VAL A 171 -23.16 11.57 10.33
CA VAL A 171 -24.00 10.74 11.24
C VAL A 171 -23.25 10.38 12.50
N GLY A 172 -21.94 10.21 12.43
CA GLY A 172 -21.12 9.84 13.57
C GLY A 172 -19.64 9.65 13.22
N SER A 173 -18.86 9.39 14.25
CA SER A 173 -17.45 9.00 14.12
C SER A 173 -17.17 7.86 15.07
N ASP A 174 -16.27 6.95 14.66
CA ASP A 174 -15.89 5.80 15.48
C ASP A 174 -14.46 5.36 15.15
N THR A 175 -13.90 4.55 16.04
CA THR A 175 -12.59 3.91 15.85
C THR A 175 -12.76 2.41 15.95
N LYS A 176 -12.29 1.69 14.94
CA LYS A 176 -12.37 0.21 14.91
C LYS A 176 -11.00 -0.41 14.74
N THR A 177 -10.78 -1.49 15.47
CA THR A 177 -9.67 -2.41 15.24
C THR A 177 -10.18 -3.61 14.46
N LEU A 178 -9.50 -3.95 13.38
CA LEU A 178 -9.92 -5.00 12.44
C LEU A 178 -8.74 -5.93 12.14
N PHE A 179 -9.00 -7.23 12.17
CA PHE A 179 -8.11 -8.20 11.52
C PHE A 179 -8.58 -8.38 10.08
N MET A 180 -7.69 -8.16 9.11
CA MET A 180 -8.05 -8.12 7.69
C MET A 180 -6.86 -8.46 6.79
N PRO A 181 -7.11 -8.84 5.53
CA PRO A 181 -6.07 -8.80 4.50
C PRO A 181 -5.56 -7.36 4.38
N THR A 182 -4.25 -7.19 4.54
CA THR A 182 -3.59 -5.86 4.51
C THR A 182 -2.91 -5.58 3.17
N LYS A 183 -2.55 -6.64 2.44
CA LYS A 183 -1.98 -6.56 1.10
C LYS A 183 -2.35 -7.79 0.28
N ALA A 184 -2.71 -7.58 -0.98
CA ALA A 184 -2.75 -8.59 -2.03
C ALA A 184 -2.14 -7.96 -3.28
N ALA A 185 -1.15 -8.62 -3.86
CA ALA A 185 -0.46 -8.10 -5.01
C ALA A 185 -0.17 -9.21 -6.03
N ILE A 186 -0.38 -8.85 -7.30
CA ILE A 186 0.23 -9.51 -8.45
C ILE A 186 0.99 -8.40 -9.17
N SER A 187 2.30 -8.39 -9.02
CA SER A 187 3.13 -7.27 -9.45
C SER A 187 3.99 -7.64 -10.66
N LEU A 188 4.09 -6.71 -11.59
CA LEU A 188 5.14 -6.70 -12.59
C LEU A 188 6.33 -5.95 -12.00
N VAL A 189 7.49 -6.56 -12.05
CA VAL A 189 8.73 -6.09 -11.46
C VAL A 189 9.78 -5.86 -12.55
N TYR A 190 10.42 -4.71 -12.53
CA TYR A 190 11.53 -4.36 -13.41
C TYR A 190 12.81 -4.15 -12.61
N ASN A 191 13.85 -4.91 -12.93
CA ASN A 191 15.19 -4.83 -12.32
C ASN A 191 16.01 -3.74 -12.99
N ILE A 192 16.38 -2.71 -12.24
CA ILE A 192 17.16 -1.57 -12.74
C ILE A 192 18.67 -1.87 -12.75
N LYS A 193 19.16 -2.89 -12.07
CA LYS A 193 20.52 -3.29 -11.74
C LYS A 193 21.02 -2.74 -10.42
#